data_b0199fe809ddb4f19017560cc221daf3
#
_entry.id   b0199fe809ddb4f19017560cc221daf3
#
_cell.length_a   1.000
_cell.length_b   1.000
_cell.length_c   1.000
_cell.angle_alpha   90.00
_cell.angle_beta   90.00
_cell.angle_gamma   90.00
#
_symmetry.space_group_name_H-M   'P 1'
#
loop_
_entity.id
_entity.type
_entity.pdbx_description
1 polymer ?
#
loop_
_entity_poly.entity_id
_entity_poly.type
_entity_poly.pdbx_seq_one_letter_code
_entity_poly.pdbx_strand_id
1 'polypeptide(L)'
;MPELQTRRRPRHREAGVLVASRPLYDPPPAGEHHQARRLGEASPEPAERAKIVVRDFTASFDGRPVIRNLNLEIFPHERLAIIGPASSGKTTFLRSLNRLNDLTPEFAHTGEIRMDGQDIYDPDVDVPALRRRVGMVYAVPVPLPWSIYDNLAYGLKLAGVRDRACREARIEAALRGAVLWDEVKDRLREPAHHLSGGQQQRLCIARVLALEPEVLILDEPCSGLDPISTGKIEDALLELKARHTIVLVTNNTKQAARASDRTAFFLMGELIEVGPTSEIFTRPRDQRTDNYLVGQFG
;
A
#
# COMPACT_ATOMS: atom_id res chain seq x y z
N MET A 1 49.27 -55.58 0.54
CA MET A 1 49.63 -55.00 -0.75
C MET A 1 48.93 -55.76 -1.85
N PRO A 2 48.09 -55.10 -2.61
CA PRO A 2 48.36 -54.71 -3.99
C PRO A 2 47.91 -53.26 -4.30
N GLU A 3 48.43 -52.77 -5.41
CA GLU A 3 48.56 -51.46 -5.94
C GLU A 3 47.23 -50.78 -6.35
N LEU A 4 47.09 -49.47 -6.05
CA LEU A 4 46.05 -48.62 -6.55
C LEU A 4 46.47 -48.01 -7.89
N GLN A 5 45.80 -48.44 -8.96
CA GLN A 5 45.89 -47.81 -10.29
C GLN A 5 45.11 -46.51 -10.32
N THR A 6 45.82 -45.41 -10.54
CA THR A 6 45.24 -44.09 -10.82
C THR A 6 44.73 -44.01 -12.26
N ARG A 7 43.40 -43.92 -12.43
CA ARG A 7 42.75 -43.57 -13.71
C ARG A 7 42.63 -42.02 -13.77
N ARG A 8 43.35 -41.41 -14.70
CA ARG A 8 43.19 -40.01 -15.14
C ARG A 8 41.87 -39.87 -15.90
N ARG A 9 41.00 -38.91 -15.52
CA ARG A 9 39.86 -38.45 -16.34
C ARG A 9 40.28 -37.27 -17.19
N PRO A 10 39.72 -37.12 -18.41
CA PRO A 10 40.04 -36.02 -19.30
C PRO A 10 39.38 -34.72 -18.87
N ARG A 11 40.07 -33.60 -19.11
CA ARG A 11 39.59 -32.22 -18.92
C ARG A 11 38.59 -31.88 -19.99
N HIS A 12 37.32 -31.68 -19.67
CA HIS A 12 36.38 -30.98 -20.53
C HIS A 12 36.59 -29.47 -20.37
N ARG A 13 36.81 -28.79 -21.48
CA ARG A 13 36.75 -27.33 -21.61
C ARG A 13 35.29 -26.92 -21.47
N GLU A 14 34.98 -26.18 -20.47
CA GLU A 14 33.70 -25.46 -20.38
C GLU A 14 33.82 -24.15 -21.16
N ALA A 15 33.01 -24.07 -22.21
CA ALA A 15 32.78 -22.83 -22.92
C ALA A 15 31.85 -21.97 -22.06
N GLY A 16 32.34 -20.83 -21.59
CA GLY A 16 31.54 -19.85 -20.86
C GLY A 16 30.46 -19.24 -21.75
N VAL A 17 29.21 -19.59 -21.48
CA VAL A 17 28.05 -18.86 -22.00
C VAL A 17 27.76 -17.73 -21.03
N LEU A 18 28.12 -16.52 -21.43
CA LEU A 18 27.63 -15.29 -20.77
C LEU A 18 26.12 -15.20 -20.99
N VAL A 19 25.35 -15.55 -19.97
CA VAL A 19 23.92 -15.22 -19.93
C VAL A 19 23.80 -13.78 -19.48
N ALA A 20 23.60 -12.89 -20.45
CA ALA A 20 23.24 -11.50 -20.18
C ALA A 20 21.87 -11.48 -19.49
N SER A 21 21.85 -10.96 -18.26
CA SER A 21 20.62 -10.67 -17.52
C SER A 21 19.88 -9.55 -18.22
N ARG A 22 18.72 -9.85 -18.83
CA ARG A 22 17.79 -8.86 -19.35
C ARG A 22 17.18 -8.07 -18.20
N PRO A 23 17.12 -6.73 -18.27
CA PRO A 23 16.32 -5.95 -17.33
C PRO A 23 14.83 -6.24 -17.58
N LEU A 24 14.06 -6.28 -16.48
CA LEU A 24 12.61 -6.57 -16.46
C LEU A 24 11.74 -5.41 -16.97
N TYR A 25 12.32 -4.41 -17.60
CA TYR A 25 11.59 -3.30 -18.21
C TYR A 25 12.35 -2.82 -19.45
N ASP A 26 11.80 -3.07 -20.62
CA ASP A 26 12.18 -2.41 -21.87
C ASP A 26 11.26 -1.20 -22.08
N PRO A 27 11.78 0.04 -22.15
CA PRO A 27 10.97 1.17 -22.58
C PRO A 27 10.65 1.02 -24.07
N PRO A 28 9.46 1.45 -24.53
CA PRO A 28 9.10 1.40 -25.95
C PRO A 28 10.04 2.29 -26.77
N PRO A 29 10.33 1.93 -28.05
CA PRO A 29 11.22 2.66 -28.91
C PRO A 29 10.69 4.05 -29.26
N ALA A 30 11.55 5.04 -29.16
CA ALA A 30 11.28 6.39 -29.65
C ALA A 30 11.37 6.39 -31.19
N GLY A 31 10.32 6.88 -31.83
CA GLY A 31 10.37 7.31 -33.22
C GLY A 31 9.27 6.75 -34.09
N GLU A 32 8.27 7.61 -34.41
CA GLU A 32 8.07 8.08 -35.78
C GLU A 32 6.90 9.06 -35.82
N HIS A 33 7.19 10.27 -36.26
CA HIS A 33 6.18 11.27 -36.62
C HIS A 33 5.33 10.76 -37.78
N HIS A 34 4.01 10.65 -37.61
CA HIS A 34 3.09 10.77 -38.75
C HIS A 34 1.69 11.26 -38.34
N GLN A 35 1.39 12.42 -38.93
CA GLN A 35 0.09 12.90 -39.39
C GLN A 35 -0.99 13.29 -38.39
N ALA A 36 -1.28 14.58 -38.48
CA ALA A 36 -2.48 15.23 -37.98
C ALA A 36 -3.75 14.39 -38.21
N ARG A 37 -4.40 13.97 -37.14
CA ARG A 37 -5.75 13.45 -37.13
C ARG A 37 -6.64 14.31 -36.24
N ARG A 38 -7.54 14.95 -36.93
CA ARG A 38 -8.85 15.52 -36.61
C ARG A 38 -9.22 15.68 -35.12
N LEU A 39 -9.53 16.88 -34.76
CA LEU A 39 -10.35 17.35 -33.66
C LEU A 39 -11.53 16.36 -33.41
N GLY A 40 -11.57 15.77 -32.22
CA GLY A 40 -12.74 14.96 -31.79
C GLY A 40 -12.44 13.79 -30.87
N GLU A 41 -11.22 13.63 -30.32
CA GLU A 41 -11.02 12.62 -29.27
C GLU A 41 -11.47 13.23 -27.93
N ALA A 42 -12.59 12.72 -27.43
CA ALA A 42 -13.04 13.00 -26.08
C ALA A 42 -11.90 12.71 -25.10
N SER A 43 -11.60 13.64 -24.20
CA SER A 43 -10.68 13.37 -23.09
C SER A 43 -11.15 12.08 -22.40
N PRO A 44 -10.25 11.14 -22.08
CA PRO A 44 -10.64 9.90 -21.40
C PRO A 44 -11.47 10.26 -20.16
N GLU A 45 -12.54 9.50 -19.94
CA GLU A 45 -13.41 9.70 -18.79
C GLU A 45 -12.59 9.65 -17.48
N PRO A 46 -12.95 10.37 -16.43
CA PRO A 46 -12.23 10.37 -15.15
C PRO A 46 -11.93 8.96 -14.61
N ALA A 47 -12.84 8.00 -14.82
CA ALA A 47 -12.69 6.60 -14.43
C ALA A 47 -11.51 5.88 -15.12
N GLU A 48 -11.15 6.24 -16.37
CA GLU A 48 -10.00 5.68 -17.09
C GLU A 48 -8.65 6.16 -16.51
N ARG A 49 -8.66 7.24 -15.71
CA ARG A 49 -7.48 7.80 -15.05
C ARG A 49 -7.30 7.34 -13.61
N ALA A 50 -8.31 6.72 -13.03
CA ALA A 50 -8.25 6.28 -11.64
C ALA A 50 -7.36 5.03 -11.49
N LYS A 51 -6.57 5.01 -10.42
CA LYS A 51 -5.75 3.84 -10.03
C LYS A 51 -6.63 2.70 -9.52
N ILE A 52 -7.65 3.05 -8.72
CA ILE A 52 -8.63 2.09 -8.22
C ILE A 52 -10.03 2.67 -8.47
N VAL A 53 -10.90 1.85 -9.04
CA VAL A 53 -12.32 2.17 -9.26
C VAL A 53 -13.16 1.16 -8.50
N VAL A 54 -14.05 1.67 -7.66
CA VAL A 54 -15.00 0.88 -6.88
C VAL A 54 -16.40 1.19 -7.40
N ARG A 55 -17.16 0.15 -7.78
CA ARG A 55 -18.54 0.29 -8.31
C ARG A 55 -19.50 -0.64 -7.59
N ASP A 56 -20.55 -0.04 -7.04
CA ASP A 56 -21.67 -0.71 -6.37
C ASP A 56 -21.22 -1.78 -5.35
N PHE A 57 -20.04 -1.53 -4.75
CA PHE A 57 -19.40 -2.52 -3.89
C PHE A 57 -20.12 -2.62 -2.55
N THR A 58 -20.57 -3.83 -2.23
CA THR A 58 -21.16 -4.19 -0.93
C THR A 58 -20.34 -5.30 -0.31
N ALA A 59 -19.94 -5.15 0.95
CA ALA A 59 -19.25 -6.16 1.73
C ALA A 59 -20.09 -6.57 2.93
N SER A 60 -20.21 -7.88 3.15
CA SER A 60 -21.02 -8.46 4.23
C SER A 60 -20.26 -9.55 4.97
N PHE A 61 -20.63 -9.77 6.23
CA PHE A 61 -20.20 -10.90 7.06
C PHE A 61 -21.46 -11.55 7.66
N ASP A 62 -21.58 -12.87 7.57
CA ASP A 62 -22.79 -13.62 7.97
C ASP A 62 -24.07 -13.03 7.35
N GLY A 63 -24.00 -12.58 6.10
CA GLY A 63 -25.12 -11.97 5.39
C GLY A 63 -25.50 -10.55 5.87
N ARG A 64 -24.77 -9.98 6.84
CA ARG A 64 -24.99 -8.61 7.33
C ARG A 64 -24.08 -7.63 6.60
N PRO A 65 -24.61 -6.66 5.85
CA PRO A 65 -23.82 -5.69 5.12
C PRO A 65 -23.12 -4.71 6.09
N VAL A 66 -21.78 -4.60 5.93
CA VAL A 66 -20.91 -3.66 6.64
C VAL A 66 -20.54 -2.48 5.73
N ILE A 67 -20.46 -2.71 4.43
CA ILE A 67 -20.35 -1.68 3.39
C ILE A 67 -21.53 -1.87 2.44
N ARG A 68 -22.13 -0.77 1.98
CA ARG A 68 -23.32 -0.77 1.14
C ARG A 68 -23.13 0.12 -0.06
N ASN A 69 -23.23 -0.46 -1.25
CA ASN A 69 -23.28 0.23 -2.53
C ASN A 69 -22.23 1.34 -2.67
N LEU A 70 -20.98 1.03 -2.29
CA LEU A 70 -19.88 1.98 -2.31
C LEU A 70 -19.45 2.25 -3.75
N ASN A 71 -19.39 3.54 -4.10
CA ASN A 71 -18.85 4.02 -5.38
C ASN A 71 -17.74 5.03 -5.07
N LEU A 72 -16.50 4.73 -5.45
CA LEU A 72 -15.34 5.57 -5.12
C LEU A 72 -14.24 5.38 -6.17
N GLU A 73 -13.60 6.48 -6.55
CA GLU A 73 -12.41 6.49 -7.37
C GLU A 73 -11.21 6.97 -6.56
N ILE A 74 -10.08 6.29 -6.69
CA ILE A 74 -8.80 6.62 -6.06
C ILE A 74 -7.79 6.88 -7.19
N PHE A 75 -7.19 8.06 -7.22
CA PHE A 75 -6.31 8.48 -8.30
C PHE A 75 -4.84 8.12 -8.04
N PRO A 76 -4.03 7.96 -9.10
CA PRO A 76 -2.60 7.73 -8.93
C PRO A 76 -1.95 8.87 -8.14
N HIS A 77 -1.03 8.50 -7.23
CA HIS A 77 -0.25 9.46 -6.47
C HIS A 77 -1.08 10.48 -5.64
N GLU A 78 -2.32 10.14 -5.29
CA GLU A 78 -3.08 10.91 -4.31
C GLU A 78 -2.95 10.34 -2.90
N ARG A 79 -3.22 11.17 -1.91
CA ARG A 79 -3.46 10.77 -0.52
C ARG A 79 -4.95 10.95 -0.23
N LEU A 80 -5.67 9.84 -0.24
CA LEU A 80 -7.08 9.81 0.13
C LEU A 80 -7.21 9.48 1.62
N ALA A 81 -7.75 10.39 2.42
CA ALA A 81 -8.16 10.07 3.78
C ALA A 81 -9.59 9.51 3.79
N ILE A 82 -9.82 8.52 4.62
CA ILE A 82 -11.16 8.00 4.92
C ILE A 82 -11.43 8.26 6.40
N ILE A 83 -12.42 9.10 6.67
CA ILE A 83 -12.84 9.47 8.02
C ILE A 83 -14.25 8.95 8.31
N GLY A 84 -14.64 8.94 9.59
CA GLY A 84 -15.97 8.52 10.03
C GLY A 84 -15.93 7.84 11.39
N PRO A 85 -17.08 7.66 12.04
CA PRO A 85 -17.14 7.06 13.36
C PRO A 85 -16.65 5.61 13.38
N ALA A 86 -16.42 5.07 14.57
CA ALA A 86 -16.11 3.65 14.74
C ALA A 86 -17.22 2.79 14.09
N SER A 87 -16.84 1.62 13.57
CA SER A 87 -17.76 0.67 12.91
C SER A 87 -18.48 1.20 11.65
N SER A 88 -17.98 2.27 11.02
CA SER A 88 -18.56 2.77 9.76
C SER A 88 -18.05 2.02 8.50
N GLY A 89 -17.30 0.92 8.64
CA GLY A 89 -16.84 0.09 7.52
C GLY A 89 -15.46 0.44 6.97
N LYS A 90 -14.74 1.45 7.51
CA LYS A 90 -13.44 1.93 7.00
C LYS A 90 -12.38 0.83 6.87
N THR A 91 -12.12 0.09 7.95
CA THR A 91 -11.16 -1.02 7.97
C THR A 91 -11.59 -2.14 7.02
N THR A 92 -12.90 -2.44 6.94
CA THR A 92 -13.44 -3.43 6.01
C THR A 92 -13.16 -3.01 4.56
N PHE A 93 -13.34 -1.73 4.24
CA PHE A 93 -13.01 -1.23 2.91
C PHE A 93 -11.51 -1.35 2.61
N LEU A 94 -10.63 -0.89 3.52
CA LEU A 94 -9.18 -1.07 3.32
C LEU A 94 -8.79 -2.53 3.05
N ARG A 95 -9.31 -3.44 3.86
CA ARG A 95 -9.05 -4.88 3.72
C ARG A 95 -9.65 -5.49 2.45
N SER A 96 -10.66 -4.86 1.87
CA SER A 96 -11.21 -5.27 0.56
C SER A 96 -10.24 -4.92 -0.58
N LEU A 97 -9.50 -3.81 -0.49
CA LEU A 97 -8.58 -3.37 -1.55
C LEU A 97 -7.42 -4.36 -1.82
N ASN A 98 -7.09 -5.21 -0.86
CA ASN A 98 -6.04 -6.23 -1.00
C ASN A 98 -6.54 -7.66 -0.68
N ARG A 99 -7.85 -7.86 -0.68
CA ARG A 99 -8.50 -9.14 -0.46
C ARG A 99 -8.14 -9.80 0.89
N LEU A 100 -7.85 -9.00 1.92
CA LEU A 100 -7.62 -9.54 3.28
C LEU A 100 -8.91 -10.01 3.94
N ASN A 101 -10.08 -9.52 3.52
CA ASN A 101 -11.35 -10.01 4.02
C ASN A 101 -11.64 -11.47 3.63
N ASP A 102 -11.04 -11.96 2.51
CA ASP A 102 -11.15 -13.37 2.08
C ASP A 102 -10.61 -14.37 3.12
N LEU A 103 -9.84 -13.90 4.11
CA LEU A 103 -9.37 -14.72 5.22
C LEU A 103 -10.45 -14.96 6.29
N THR A 104 -11.58 -14.29 6.19
CA THR A 104 -12.74 -14.45 7.09
C THR A 104 -13.78 -15.29 6.36
N PRO A 105 -14.10 -16.51 6.84
CA PRO A 105 -14.96 -17.45 6.11
C PRO A 105 -16.35 -16.90 5.77
N GLU A 106 -16.89 -16.03 6.62
CA GLU A 106 -18.23 -15.45 6.49
C GLU A 106 -18.26 -14.22 5.56
N PHE A 107 -17.10 -13.84 4.97
CA PHE A 107 -17.04 -12.70 4.07
C PHE A 107 -17.68 -13.01 2.71
N ALA A 108 -18.54 -12.10 2.27
CA ALA A 108 -19.09 -12.08 0.93
C ALA A 108 -19.14 -10.64 0.39
N HIS A 109 -19.06 -10.50 -0.91
CA HIS A 109 -19.18 -9.20 -1.57
C HIS A 109 -20.01 -9.27 -2.84
N THR A 110 -20.51 -8.11 -3.28
CA THR A 110 -21.08 -7.85 -4.60
C THR A 110 -20.52 -6.54 -5.15
N GLY A 111 -20.74 -6.27 -6.44
CA GLY A 111 -20.10 -5.16 -7.12
C GLY A 111 -18.63 -5.46 -7.45
N GLU A 112 -17.86 -4.45 -7.82
CA GLU A 112 -16.49 -4.64 -8.30
C GLU A 112 -15.51 -3.64 -7.69
N ILE A 113 -14.27 -4.07 -7.55
CA ILE A 113 -13.10 -3.21 -7.28
C ILE A 113 -12.08 -3.47 -8.37
N ARG A 114 -11.81 -2.48 -9.20
CA ARG A 114 -10.82 -2.57 -10.27
C ARG A 114 -9.55 -1.80 -9.90
N MET A 115 -8.41 -2.43 -10.07
CA MET A 115 -7.10 -1.78 -10.00
C MET A 115 -6.45 -1.84 -11.39
N ASP A 116 -6.11 -0.68 -11.94
CA ASP A 116 -5.59 -0.56 -13.32
C ASP A 116 -6.52 -1.23 -14.35
N GLY A 117 -7.83 -1.14 -14.16
CA GLY A 117 -8.84 -1.71 -15.04
C GLY A 117 -9.14 -3.20 -14.83
N GLN A 118 -8.34 -3.93 -14.05
CA GLN A 118 -8.58 -5.35 -13.73
C GLN A 118 -9.37 -5.48 -12.42
N ASP A 119 -10.44 -6.26 -12.42
CA ASP A 119 -11.16 -6.60 -11.20
C ASP A 119 -10.25 -7.43 -10.27
N ILE A 120 -10.04 -6.93 -9.05
CA ILE A 120 -9.17 -7.62 -8.08
C ILE A 120 -9.80 -8.91 -7.53
N TYR A 121 -11.11 -9.11 -7.72
CA TYR A 121 -11.83 -10.31 -7.30
C TYR A 121 -12.00 -11.34 -8.42
N ASP A 122 -11.47 -11.06 -9.62
CA ASP A 122 -11.42 -12.05 -10.69
C ASP A 122 -10.73 -13.34 -10.19
N PRO A 123 -11.28 -14.54 -10.48
CA PRO A 123 -10.70 -15.83 -10.06
C PRO A 123 -9.24 -16.04 -10.50
N ASP A 124 -8.84 -15.44 -11.61
CA ASP A 124 -7.48 -15.59 -12.16
C ASP A 124 -6.45 -14.65 -11.51
N VAL A 125 -6.84 -13.79 -10.56
CA VAL A 125 -5.93 -12.86 -9.89
C VAL A 125 -5.01 -13.61 -8.93
N ASP A 126 -3.68 -13.43 -9.11
CA ASP A 126 -2.67 -13.84 -8.13
C ASP A 126 -2.76 -12.95 -6.88
N VAL A 127 -3.49 -13.43 -5.85
CA VAL A 127 -3.72 -12.69 -4.60
C VAL A 127 -2.40 -12.35 -3.87
N PRO A 128 -1.40 -13.22 -3.76
CA PRO A 128 -0.08 -12.85 -3.28
C PRO A 128 0.57 -11.70 -4.05
N ALA A 129 0.47 -11.66 -5.38
CA ALA A 129 0.96 -10.55 -6.19
C ALA A 129 0.18 -9.27 -5.91
N LEU A 130 -1.15 -9.33 -5.85
CA LEU A 130 -2.00 -8.19 -5.47
C LEU A 130 -1.59 -7.60 -4.12
N ARG A 131 -1.37 -8.45 -3.10
CA ARG A 131 -0.97 -8.01 -1.75
C ARG A 131 0.43 -7.39 -1.69
N ARG A 132 1.30 -7.69 -2.65
CA ARG A 132 2.58 -6.97 -2.82
C ARG A 132 2.38 -5.59 -3.44
N ARG A 133 1.43 -5.47 -4.40
CA ARG A 133 1.10 -4.19 -5.04
C ARG A 133 0.29 -3.27 -4.11
N VAL A 134 -0.56 -3.84 -3.25
CA VAL A 134 -1.39 -3.10 -2.28
C VAL A 134 -0.97 -3.49 -0.87
N GLY A 135 0.02 -2.77 -0.35
CA GLY A 135 0.60 -3.02 0.97
C GLY A 135 -0.21 -2.39 2.09
N MET A 136 -0.41 -3.13 3.19
CA MET A 136 -1.21 -2.66 4.33
C MET A 136 -0.39 -2.48 5.60
N VAL A 137 -0.62 -1.36 6.28
CA VAL A 137 -0.11 -1.05 7.63
C VAL A 137 -1.28 -0.98 8.60
N TYR A 138 -1.18 -1.66 9.72
CA TYR A 138 -2.21 -1.73 10.76
C TYR A 138 -2.02 -0.66 11.85
N ALA A 139 -3.09 -0.39 12.60
CA ALA A 139 -3.09 0.56 13.72
C ALA A 139 -2.10 0.15 14.84
N VAL A 140 -2.09 -1.14 15.18
CA VAL A 140 -1.19 -1.68 16.20
C VAL A 140 0.06 -2.19 15.50
N PRO A 141 1.25 -1.65 15.81
CA PRO A 141 2.50 -2.16 15.26
C PRO A 141 2.77 -3.59 15.75
N VAL A 142 3.01 -4.49 14.81
CA VAL A 142 3.41 -5.88 15.09
C VAL A 142 4.70 -6.17 14.34
N PRO A 143 5.86 -5.77 14.90
CA PRO A 143 7.15 -6.23 14.38
C PRO A 143 7.27 -7.73 14.58
N LEU A 144 7.92 -8.41 13.63
CA LEU A 144 8.27 -9.81 13.77
C LEU A 144 9.30 -9.96 14.91
N PRO A 145 9.34 -11.11 15.62
CA PRO A 145 10.23 -11.33 16.76
C PRO A 145 11.69 -11.57 16.33
N TRP A 146 12.16 -10.72 15.44
CA TRP A 146 13.48 -10.76 14.81
C TRP A 146 14.18 -9.42 14.90
N SER A 147 15.37 -9.33 14.29
CA SER A 147 16.11 -8.07 14.20
C SER A 147 15.35 -7.04 13.32
N ILE A 148 15.71 -5.77 13.46
CA ILE A 148 15.22 -4.69 12.61
C ILE A 148 15.46 -5.04 11.14
N TYR A 149 16.67 -5.48 10.80
CA TYR A 149 17.04 -5.91 9.45
C TYR A 149 16.16 -7.05 8.95
N ASP A 150 15.99 -8.11 9.74
CA ASP A 150 15.27 -9.30 9.28
C ASP A 150 13.77 -9.05 9.13
N ASN A 151 13.19 -8.08 9.84
CA ASN A 151 11.82 -7.62 9.61
C ASN A 151 11.56 -7.15 8.17
N LEU A 152 12.55 -6.50 7.53
CA LEU A 152 12.45 -6.06 6.14
C LEU A 152 12.95 -7.15 5.18
N ALA A 153 14.08 -7.78 5.51
CA ALA A 153 14.72 -8.76 4.64
C ALA A 153 13.84 -10.00 4.36
N TYR A 154 12.96 -10.37 5.30
CA TYR A 154 12.08 -11.52 5.16
C TYR A 154 11.13 -11.38 3.96
N GLY A 155 10.41 -10.26 3.87
CA GLY A 155 9.50 -10.01 2.75
C GLY A 155 10.23 -9.98 1.39
N LEU A 156 11.40 -9.37 1.35
CA LEU A 156 12.25 -9.32 0.15
C LEU A 156 12.72 -10.71 -0.30
N LYS A 157 13.11 -11.58 0.65
CA LYS A 157 13.48 -12.97 0.37
C LYS A 157 12.30 -13.75 -0.22
N LEU A 158 11.11 -13.61 0.36
CA LEU A 158 9.88 -14.24 -0.15
C LEU A 158 9.49 -13.70 -1.55
N ALA A 159 9.74 -12.42 -1.80
CA ALA A 159 9.54 -11.80 -3.13
C ALA A 159 10.62 -12.20 -4.15
N GLY A 160 11.59 -13.07 -3.79
CA GLY A 160 12.61 -13.58 -4.69
C GLY A 160 13.82 -12.67 -4.87
N VAL A 161 13.99 -11.61 -4.08
CA VAL A 161 15.18 -10.74 -4.13
C VAL A 161 16.37 -11.48 -3.53
N ARG A 162 17.16 -12.15 -4.39
CA ARG A 162 18.29 -13.00 -3.97
C ARG A 162 19.58 -12.21 -3.77
N ASP A 163 19.80 -11.18 -4.55
CA ASP A 163 20.99 -10.36 -4.46
C ASP A 163 21.06 -9.60 -3.12
N ARG A 164 22.20 -9.70 -2.45
CA ARG A 164 22.41 -9.10 -1.13
C ARG A 164 22.48 -7.57 -1.22
N ALA A 165 23.19 -7.04 -2.19
CA ALA A 165 23.37 -5.60 -2.34
C ALA A 165 22.03 -4.93 -2.68
N CYS A 166 21.22 -5.55 -3.56
CA CYS A 166 19.87 -5.10 -3.87
C CYS A 166 18.98 -5.09 -2.61
N ARG A 167 19.04 -6.15 -1.78
CA ARG A 167 18.28 -6.17 -0.52
C ARG A 167 18.71 -5.07 0.44
N GLU A 168 19.99 -4.87 0.63
CA GLU A 168 20.52 -3.83 1.51
C GLU A 168 20.09 -2.44 1.05
N ALA A 169 20.18 -2.15 -0.25
CA ALA A 169 19.73 -0.90 -0.83
C ALA A 169 18.23 -0.66 -0.63
N ARG A 170 17.38 -1.69 -0.85
CA ARG A 170 15.93 -1.59 -0.62
C ARG A 170 15.57 -1.40 0.85
N ILE A 171 16.28 -2.08 1.76
CA ILE A 171 16.09 -1.93 3.21
C ILE A 171 16.42 -0.50 3.64
N GLU A 172 17.56 0.03 3.21
CA GLU A 172 17.94 1.42 3.50
C GLU A 172 16.90 2.40 2.94
N ALA A 173 16.52 2.26 1.67
CA ALA A 173 15.52 3.12 1.03
C ALA A 173 14.17 3.08 1.78
N ALA A 174 13.72 1.89 2.19
CA ALA A 174 12.49 1.73 2.95
C ALA A 174 12.54 2.36 4.34
N LEU A 175 13.67 2.20 5.06
CA LEU A 175 13.87 2.83 6.36
C LEU A 175 13.96 4.36 6.25
N ARG A 176 14.56 4.89 5.19
CA ARG A 176 14.57 6.33 4.89
C ARG A 176 13.17 6.83 4.58
N GLY A 177 12.42 6.13 3.71
CA GLY A 177 11.03 6.47 3.39
C GLY A 177 10.10 6.44 4.59
N ALA A 178 10.39 5.64 5.62
CA ALA A 178 9.66 5.62 6.88
C ALA A 178 10.24 6.58 7.95
N VAL A 179 11.18 7.46 7.60
CA VAL A 179 11.89 8.39 8.51
C VAL A 179 12.43 7.66 9.75
N LEU A 180 13.04 6.48 9.55
CA LEU A 180 13.57 5.65 10.63
C LEU A 180 15.08 5.38 10.51
N TRP A 181 15.66 5.54 9.30
CA TRP A 181 17.03 5.15 9.00
C TRP A 181 18.06 5.71 10.00
N ASP A 182 18.04 7.01 10.24
CA ASP A 182 19.04 7.67 11.09
C ASP A 182 18.97 7.25 12.57
N GLU A 183 17.84 6.71 12.98
CA GLU A 183 17.64 6.20 14.34
C GLU A 183 18.10 4.75 14.52
N VAL A 184 18.24 3.97 13.42
CA VAL A 184 18.47 2.51 13.51
C VAL A 184 19.66 2.00 12.69
N LYS A 185 20.27 2.80 11.81
CA LYS A 185 21.33 2.37 10.88
C LYS A 185 22.51 1.65 11.55
N ASP A 186 22.86 2.06 12.76
CA ASP A 186 24.00 1.50 13.51
C ASP A 186 23.60 0.29 14.38
N ARG A 187 22.31 -0.06 14.44
CA ARG A 187 21.76 -1.14 15.28
C ARG A 187 20.75 -2.04 14.56
N LEU A 188 20.87 -2.21 13.25
CA LEU A 188 19.96 -3.02 12.43
C LEU A 188 19.85 -4.49 12.87
N ARG A 189 20.84 -4.99 13.60
CA ARG A 189 20.85 -6.37 14.13
C ARG A 189 20.20 -6.53 15.50
N GLU A 190 19.82 -5.43 16.12
CA GLU A 190 19.10 -5.48 17.39
C GLU A 190 17.66 -5.99 17.19
N PRO A 191 17.07 -6.63 18.22
CA PRO A 191 15.69 -7.07 18.19
C PRO A 191 14.73 -5.90 18.01
N ALA A 192 13.76 -6.06 17.09
CA ALA A 192 12.80 -5.00 16.74
C ALA A 192 11.89 -4.59 17.91
N HIS A 193 11.67 -5.48 18.88
CA HIS A 193 10.85 -5.17 20.06
C HIS A 193 11.51 -4.19 21.06
N HIS A 194 12.82 -3.89 20.90
CA HIS A 194 13.50 -2.84 21.68
C HIS A 194 13.19 -1.42 21.17
N LEU A 195 12.54 -1.30 20.00
CA LEU A 195 12.11 -0.02 19.47
C LEU A 195 10.93 0.55 20.25
N SER A 196 10.85 1.88 20.34
CA SER A 196 9.65 2.56 20.89
C SER A 196 8.43 2.29 20.01
N GLY A 197 7.21 2.50 20.53
CA GLY A 197 5.97 2.28 19.77
C GLY A 197 5.94 3.02 18.42
N GLY A 198 6.35 4.30 18.41
CA GLY A 198 6.45 5.06 17.17
C GLY A 198 7.54 4.56 16.20
N GLN A 199 8.66 4.06 16.73
CA GLN A 199 9.69 3.41 15.91
C GLN A 199 9.22 2.07 15.35
N GLN A 200 8.49 1.27 16.16
CA GLN A 200 7.89 0.01 15.69
C GLN A 200 6.86 0.26 14.58
N GLN A 201 6.05 1.30 14.69
CA GLN A 201 5.09 1.66 13.64
C GLN A 201 5.80 2.06 12.36
N ARG A 202 6.84 2.89 12.45
CA ARG A 202 7.67 3.25 11.28
C ARG A 202 8.42 2.04 10.71
N LEU A 203 8.82 1.08 11.54
CA LEU A 203 9.38 -0.20 11.05
C LEU A 203 8.34 -1.01 10.28
N CYS A 204 7.07 -1.06 10.74
CA CYS A 204 5.98 -1.71 10.00
C CYS A 204 5.70 -1.02 8.67
N ILE A 205 5.77 0.32 8.61
CA ILE A 205 5.69 1.07 7.35
C ILE A 205 6.87 0.71 6.45
N ALA A 206 8.11 0.75 6.95
CA ALA A 206 9.30 0.39 6.20
C ALA A 206 9.24 -1.05 5.65
N ARG A 207 8.70 -1.99 6.42
CA ARG A 207 8.53 -3.39 5.99
C ARG A 207 7.64 -3.51 4.76
N VAL A 208 6.59 -2.71 4.68
CA VAL A 208 5.71 -2.64 3.51
C VAL A 208 6.42 -1.94 2.35
N LEU A 209 7.06 -0.80 2.59
CA LEU A 209 7.77 -0.02 1.57
C LEU A 209 8.93 -0.79 0.92
N ALA A 210 9.58 -1.71 1.64
CA ALA A 210 10.65 -2.55 1.09
C ALA A 210 10.19 -3.40 -0.10
N LEU A 211 8.89 -3.70 -0.20
CA LEU A 211 8.29 -4.43 -1.31
C LEU A 211 7.89 -3.53 -2.49
N GLU A 212 8.10 -2.20 -2.37
CA GLU A 212 7.79 -1.19 -3.41
C GLU A 212 6.33 -1.28 -3.88
N PRO A 213 5.34 -1.18 -2.97
CA PRO A 213 3.94 -1.28 -3.34
C PRO A 213 3.51 -0.10 -4.21
N GLU A 214 2.55 -0.29 -5.11
CA GLU A 214 1.95 0.80 -5.88
C GLU A 214 0.95 1.60 -5.03
N VAL A 215 0.25 0.89 -4.14
CA VAL A 215 -0.75 1.47 -3.23
C VAL A 215 -0.36 1.12 -1.80
N LEU A 216 -0.30 2.15 -0.95
CA LEU A 216 -0.06 2.02 0.48
C LEU A 216 -1.36 2.30 1.22
N ILE A 217 -1.91 1.31 1.90
CA ILE A 217 -3.11 1.47 2.72
C ILE A 217 -2.74 1.42 4.20
N LEU A 218 -3.20 2.42 4.96
CA LEU A 218 -2.87 2.58 6.38
C LEU A 218 -4.15 2.69 7.21
N ASP A 219 -4.28 1.80 8.17
CA ASP A 219 -5.42 1.78 9.10
C ASP A 219 -4.99 2.38 10.44
N GLU A 220 -5.39 3.63 10.68
CA GLU A 220 -5.10 4.40 11.89
C GLU A 220 -3.61 4.38 12.32
N PRO A 221 -2.64 4.65 11.43
CA PRO A 221 -1.21 4.39 11.67
C PRO A 221 -0.61 5.23 12.80
N CYS A 222 -1.30 6.26 13.28
CA CYS A 222 -0.83 7.14 14.35
C CYS A 222 -1.60 6.95 15.66
N SER A 223 -2.49 5.95 15.75
CA SER A 223 -3.27 5.69 16.96
C SER A 223 -2.35 5.35 18.13
N GLY A 224 -2.54 6.05 19.24
CA GLY A 224 -1.76 5.84 20.47
C GLY A 224 -0.30 6.30 20.42
N LEU A 225 0.13 7.01 19.37
CA LEU A 225 1.47 7.55 19.28
C LEU A 225 1.56 8.99 19.84
N ASP A 226 2.75 9.33 20.29
CA ASP A 226 3.08 10.69 20.71
C ASP A 226 3.08 11.66 19.50
N PRO A 227 2.95 12.99 19.74
CA PRO A 227 2.89 13.98 18.67
C PRO A 227 4.13 14.02 17.76
N ILE A 228 5.33 13.73 18.31
CA ILE A 228 6.58 13.75 17.52
C ILE A 228 6.59 12.56 16.56
N SER A 229 6.25 11.36 17.05
CA SER A 229 6.13 10.16 16.23
C SER A 229 5.05 10.30 15.17
N THR A 230 3.91 10.92 15.51
CA THR A 230 2.83 11.23 14.57
C THR A 230 3.32 12.17 13.46
N GLY A 231 4.02 13.26 13.81
CA GLY A 231 4.58 14.21 12.83
C GLY A 231 5.52 13.51 11.84
N LYS A 232 6.43 12.65 12.32
CA LYS A 232 7.34 11.89 11.44
C LYS A 232 6.61 10.96 10.46
N ILE A 233 5.47 10.37 10.85
CA ILE A 233 4.66 9.56 9.94
C ILE A 233 3.96 10.46 8.93
N GLU A 234 3.40 11.59 9.36
CA GLU A 234 2.75 12.54 8.45
C GLU A 234 3.75 13.08 7.40
N ASP A 235 4.98 13.43 7.82
CA ASP A 235 6.05 13.87 6.91
C ASP A 235 6.42 12.76 5.92
N ALA A 236 6.55 11.51 6.39
CA ALA A 236 6.79 10.37 5.51
C ALA A 236 5.69 10.23 4.43
N LEU A 237 4.42 10.36 4.81
CA LEU A 237 3.31 10.26 3.86
C LEU A 237 3.31 11.39 2.81
N LEU A 238 3.81 12.58 3.17
CA LEU A 238 3.98 13.67 2.21
C LEU A 238 4.99 13.33 1.11
N GLU A 239 6.13 12.77 1.49
CA GLU A 239 7.19 12.39 0.55
C GLU A 239 6.82 11.15 -0.27
N LEU A 240 6.19 10.16 0.37
CA LEU A 240 5.82 8.89 -0.26
C LEU A 240 4.79 9.05 -1.39
N LYS A 241 3.96 10.09 -1.36
CA LYS A 241 3.01 10.42 -2.43
C LYS A 241 3.66 10.50 -3.81
N ALA A 242 4.92 10.93 -3.90
CA ALA A 242 5.62 11.02 -5.19
C ALA A 242 5.75 9.68 -5.93
N ARG A 243 5.65 8.54 -5.21
CA ARG A 243 5.84 7.19 -5.76
C ARG A 243 4.67 6.25 -5.50
N HIS A 244 3.82 6.56 -4.53
CA HIS A 244 2.76 5.67 -4.07
C HIS A 244 1.42 6.40 -4.08
N THR A 245 0.36 5.66 -4.38
CA THR A 245 -1.01 6.07 -4.04
C THR A 245 -1.26 5.70 -2.58
N ILE A 246 -1.82 6.61 -1.79
CA ILE A 246 -1.96 6.41 -0.34
C ILE A 246 -3.44 6.48 0.05
N VAL A 247 -3.91 5.46 0.77
CA VAL A 247 -5.24 5.45 1.39
C VAL A 247 -5.07 5.37 2.90
N LEU A 248 -5.45 6.44 3.58
CA LEU A 248 -5.28 6.61 5.03
C LEU A 248 -6.64 6.57 5.72
N VAL A 249 -6.90 5.57 6.53
CA VAL A 249 -8.01 5.60 7.49
C VAL A 249 -7.54 6.25 8.77
N THR A 250 -8.29 7.23 9.26
CA THR A 250 -8.03 7.85 10.56
C THR A 250 -9.32 8.37 11.19
N ASN A 251 -9.40 8.24 12.51
CA ASN A 251 -10.44 8.86 13.35
C ASN A 251 -10.04 10.29 13.79
N ASN A 252 -8.78 10.68 13.51
CA ASN A 252 -8.28 12.02 13.83
C ASN A 252 -8.51 12.96 12.64
N THR A 253 -9.57 13.77 12.71
CA THR A 253 -9.93 14.73 11.66
C THR A 253 -8.81 15.74 11.38
N LYS A 254 -8.04 16.16 12.41
CA LYS A 254 -6.90 17.06 12.22
C LYS A 254 -5.77 16.40 11.41
N GLN A 255 -5.55 15.10 11.61
CA GLN A 255 -4.58 14.35 10.80
C GLN A 255 -5.06 14.25 9.35
N ALA A 256 -6.33 13.88 9.12
CA ALA A 256 -6.89 13.85 7.77
C ALA A 256 -6.71 15.19 7.06
N ALA A 257 -7.02 16.29 7.72
CA ALA A 257 -6.90 17.64 7.16
C ALA A 257 -5.46 18.01 6.73
N ARG A 258 -4.43 17.52 7.46
CA ARG A 258 -3.02 17.81 7.13
C ARG A 258 -2.41 16.82 6.14
N ALA A 259 -2.81 15.55 6.23
CA ALA A 259 -2.10 14.46 5.57
C ALA A 259 -2.76 13.97 4.26
N SER A 260 -3.87 14.57 3.81
CA SER A 260 -4.57 14.12 2.60
C SER A 260 -4.86 15.22 1.59
N ASP A 261 -4.99 14.81 0.32
CA ASP A 261 -5.40 15.66 -0.80
C ASP A 261 -6.93 15.65 -0.97
N ARG A 262 -7.52 14.45 -0.81
CA ARG A 262 -8.97 14.23 -0.81
C ARG A 262 -9.38 13.50 0.47
N THR A 263 -10.63 13.76 0.87
CA THR A 263 -11.23 13.10 2.06
C THR A 263 -12.56 12.50 1.68
N ALA A 264 -12.78 11.26 2.12
CA ALA A 264 -14.03 10.49 2.01
C ALA A 264 -14.61 10.31 3.42
N PHE A 265 -15.86 10.69 3.62
CA PHE A 265 -16.58 10.49 4.87
C PHE A 265 -17.48 9.26 4.79
N PHE A 266 -17.24 8.29 5.68
CA PHE A 266 -18.00 7.04 5.80
C PHE A 266 -18.90 7.08 7.01
N LEU A 267 -20.16 6.70 6.83
CA LEU A 267 -21.12 6.58 7.91
C LEU A 267 -22.01 5.35 7.70
N MET A 268 -22.10 4.47 8.71
CA MET A 268 -22.97 3.28 8.71
C MET A 268 -22.82 2.39 7.46
N GLY A 269 -21.60 2.28 6.94
CA GLY A 269 -21.28 1.47 5.76
C GLY A 269 -21.49 2.17 4.43
N GLU A 270 -21.83 3.44 4.42
CA GLU A 270 -22.06 4.22 3.20
C GLU A 270 -21.00 5.33 3.05
N LEU A 271 -20.63 5.63 1.80
CA LEU A 271 -19.91 6.83 1.45
C LEU A 271 -20.86 8.01 1.39
N ILE A 272 -20.74 8.93 2.31
CA ILE A 272 -21.64 10.09 2.40
C ILE A 272 -21.15 11.22 1.51
N GLU A 273 -19.86 11.50 1.56
CA GLU A 273 -19.26 12.59 0.80
C GLU A 273 -17.79 12.29 0.50
N VAL A 274 -17.33 12.72 -0.67
CA VAL A 274 -15.90 12.70 -1.05
C VAL A 274 -15.55 13.92 -1.87
N GLY A 275 -14.42 14.52 -1.58
CA GLY A 275 -13.97 15.71 -2.29
C GLY A 275 -12.58 16.15 -1.87
N PRO A 276 -12.08 17.28 -2.42
CA PRO A 276 -10.85 17.92 -1.94
C PRO A 276 -10.91 18.14 -0.43
N THR A 277 -9.83 17.77 0.27
CA THR A 277 -9.78 17.87 1.74
C THR A 277 -10.11 19.28 2.23
N SER A 278 -9.61 20.31 1.54
CA SER A 278 -9.91 21.69 1.88
C SER A 278 -11.41 22.03 1.81
N GLU A 279 -12.14 21.47 0.84
CA GLU A 279 -13.60 21.69 0.72
C GLU A 279 -14.36 20.95 1.82
N ILE A 280 -14.05 19.65 2.02
CA ILE A 280 -14.71 18.82 3.04
C ILE A 280 -14.60 19.44 4.43
N PHE A 281 -13.44 20.01 4.78
CA PHE A 281 -13.20 20.57 6.11
C PHE A 281 -13.69 22.03 6.28
N THR A 282 -14.01 22.74 5.21
CA THR A 282 -14.43 24.15 5.30
C THR A 282 -15.88 24.37 4.88
N ARG A 283 -16.38 23.58 3.93
CA ARG A 283 -17.72 23.72 3.34
C ARG A 283 -18.26 22.37 2.89
N PRO A 284 -18.47 21.42 3.82
CA PRO A 284 -19.06 20.14 3.47
C PRO A 284 -20.45 20.35 2.86
N ARG A 285 -20.82 19.53 1.88
CA ARG A 285 -22.11 19.62 1.18
C ARG A 285 -23.20 18.89 1.94
N ASP A 286 -22.82 17.81 2.67
CA ASP A 286 -23.75 16.99 3.45
C ASP A 286 -23.69 17.40 4.93
N GLN A 287 -24.86 17.68 5.51
CA GLN A 287 -24.99 18.07 6.91
C GLN A 287 -24.43 17.02 7.88
N ARG A 288 -24.46 15.73 7.51
CA ARG A 288 -23.87 14.64 8.33
C ARG A 288 -22.36 14.75 8.41
N THR A 289 -21.72 15.18 7.31
CA THR A 289 -20.29 15.47 7.27
C THR A 289 -19.95 16.63 8.21
N ASP A 290 -20.70 17.71 8.11
CA ASP A 290 -20.53 18.90 8.98
C ASP A 290 -20.67 18.54 10.46
N ASN A 291 -21.76 17.85 10.82
CA ASN A 291 -21.99 17.40 12.20
C ASN A 291 -20.86 16.53 12.73
N TYR A 292 -20.28 15.64 11.89
CA TYR A 292 -19.14 14.81 12.27
C TYR A 292 -17.89 15.65 12.53
N LEU A 293 -17.58 16.62 11.67
CA LEU A 293 -16.39 17.45 11.78
C LEU A 293 -16.42 18.38 12.98
N VAL A 294 -17.58 18.90 13.36
CA VAL A 294 -17.75 19.74 14.55
C VAL A 294 -17.96 18.95 15.84
N GLY A 295 -17.95 17.62 15.78
CA GLY A 295 -18.08 16.75 16.97
C GLY A 295 -19.51 16.64 17.51
N GLN A 296 -20.52 16.99 16.72
CA GLN A 296 -21.96 16.87 17.08
C GLN A 296 -22.54 15.50 16.70
N PHE A 297 -21.70 14.46 16.72
CA PHE A 297 -22.09 13.09 16.42
C PHE A 297 -22.35 12.36 17.73
N GLY A 298 -23.60 12.15 18.06
CA GLY A 298 -24.10 11.39 19.20
C GLY A 298 -25.35 10.63 18.83
#